data_0c94619dbb4e8685c7cf6f3f148a8430
#
_entry.id   0c94619dbb4e8685c7cf6f3f148a8430
#
_cell.length_a   1.000
_cell.length_b   1.000
_cell.length_c   1.000
_cell.angle_alpha   90.00
_cell.angle_beta   90.00
_cell.angle_gamma   90.00
#
_symmetry.space_group_name_H-M   'P 1'
#
loop_
_entity.id
_entity.type
_entity.pdbx_description
1 polymer ?
#
loop_
_entity_poly.entity_id
_entity_poly.type
_entity_poly.pdbx_seq_one_letter_code
_entity_poly.pdbx_strand_id
1 'polypeptide(L)'
;MDLSFAFFWKQVLGSPALMITVFLTLCVIFVNGWTDAPNAIATCVSTRSMDVELAIIMAAVCNFAGVMVMTMVNSTVAMTITNMVNFGGDNHRALIALCAALFAIVAWAVLAWYFGIPTSESHALIAGLSGAAIA
;
A
#
# COMPACT_ATOMS: atom_id res chain seq x y z
N MET A 1 -9.64 15.71 -17.66
CA MET A 1 -9.81 15.37 -16.22
C MET A 1 -8.76 16.14 -15.46
N ASP A 2 -9.18 17.23 -14.82
CA ASP A 2 -8.22 18.04 -14.05
C ASP A 2 -7.87 17.28 -12.77
N LEU A 3 -6.74 16.58 -12.82
CA LEU A 3 -6.13 15.89 -11.68
C LEU A 3 -5.47 16.91 -10.74
N SER A 4 -6.20 17.97 -10.37
CA SER A 4 -5.73 18.92 -9.39
C SER A 4 -5.84 18.29 -8.00
N PHE A 5 -4.79 18.42 -7.20
CA PHE A 5 -4.76 17.98 -5.80
C PHE A 5 -5.95 18.54 -4.99
N ALA A 6 -6.37 19.76 -5.30
CA ALA A 6 -7.55 20.41 -4.69
C ALA A 6 -8.86 19.69 -5.05
N PHE A 7 -9.01 19.20 -6.29
CA PHE A 7 -10.17 18.42 -6.72
C PHE A 7 -10.25 17.06 -6.02
N PHE A 8 -9.12 16.36 -5.93
CA PHE A 8 -9.01 15.10 -5.19
C PHE A 8 -9.42 15.29 -3.72
N TRP A 9 -8.89 16.33 -3.06
CA TRP A 9 -9.17 16.59 -1.65
C TRP A 9 -10.63 16.94 -1.39
N LYS A 10 -11.24 17.70 -2.30
CA LYS A 10 -12.68 18.02 -2.24
C LYS A 10 -13.56 16.77 -2.38
N GLN A 11 -13.17 15.83 -3.26
CA GLN A 11 -13.89 14.57 -3.39
C GLN A 11 -13.75 13.67 -2.16
N VAL A 12 -12.56 13.57 -1.59
CA VAL A 12 -12.29 12.79 -0.37
C VAL A 12 -13.12 13.31 0.80
N LEU A 13 -13.18 14.63 0.99
CA LEU A 13 -14.00 15.25 2.05
C LEU A 13 -15.51 15.13 1.79
N GLY A 14 -15.93 15.00 0.55
CA GLY A 14 -17.34 14.87 0.16
C GLY A 14 -17.91 13.45 0.27
N SER A 15 -17.05 12.42 0.40
CA SER A 15 -17.47 11.02 0.46
C SER A 15 -16.82 10.29 1.63
N PRO A 16 -17.60 9.90 2.67
CA PRO A 16 -17.07 9.14 3.81
C PRO A 16 -16.37 7.83 3.40
N ALA A 17 -16.90 7.14 2.40
CA ALA A 17 -16.31 5.91 1.89
C ALA A 17 -14.92 6.14 1.29
N LEU A 18 -14.75 7.20 0.49
CA LEU A 18 -13.45 7.61 -0.05
C LEU A 18 -12.47 8.00 1.05
N MET A 19 -12.92 8.69 2.07
CA MET A 19 -12.08 9.08 3.21
C MET A 19 -11.56 7.85 3.95
N ILE A 20 -12.41 6.85 4.21
CA ILE A 20 -12.03 5.59 4.83
C ILE A 20 -11.02 4.83 3.95
N THR A 21 -11.28 4.76 2.64
CA THR A 21 -10.38 4.10 1.69
C THR A 21 -8.99 4.74 1.68
N VAL A 22 -8.92 6.07 1.62
CA VAL A 22 -7.65 6.81 1.66
C VAL A 22 -6.92 6.57 2.98
N PHE A 23 -7.63 6.61 4.10
CA PHE A 23 -7.06 6.33 5.41
C PHE A 23 -6.49 4.91 5.50
N LEU A 24 -7.25 3.89 5.07
CA LEU A 24 -6.79 2.51 5.03
C LEU A 24 -5.59 2.32 4.10
N THR A 25 -5.59 2.99 2.94
CA THR A 25 -4.42 2.97 2.03
C THR A 25 -3.17 3.52 2.71
N LEU A 26 -3.30 4.63 3.43
CA LEU A 26 -2.18 5.18 4.20
C LEU A 26 -1.72 4.21 5.31
N CYS A 27 -2.66 3.51 5.97
CA CYS A 27 -2.32 2.48 6.94
C CYS A 27 -1.55 1.31 6.29
N VAL A 28 -1.96 0.84 5.11
CA VAL A 28 -1.23 -0.20 4.37
C VAL A 28 0.18 0.26 4.04
N ILE A 29 0.35 1.48 3.51
CA ILE A 29 1.67 2.04 3.17
C ILE A 29 2.54 2.15 4.43
N PHE A 30 1.97 2.60 5.54
CA PHE A 30 2.68 2.73 6.81
C PHE A 30 3.14 1.37 7.36
N VAL A 31 2.25 0.38 7.38
CA VAL A 31 2.56 -0.98 7.85
C VAL A 31 3.60 -1.63 6.95
N ASN A 32 3.48 -1.48 5.62
CA ASN A 32 4.46 -1.97 4.65
C ASN A 32 5.85 -1.36 4.92
N GLY A 33 5.95 -0.05 5.11
CA GLY A 33 7.21 0.60 5.46
C GLY A 33 7.80 0.09 6.79
N TRP A 34 6.95 -0.26 7.75
CA TRP A 34 7.38 -0.78 9.05
C TRP A 34 7.86 -2.24 8.96
N THR A 35 7.15 -3.09 8.22
CA THR A 35 7.41 -4.54 8.17
C THR A 35 8.47 -4.92 7.13
N ASP A 36 8.50 -4.28 5.98
CA ASP A 36 9.35 -4.66 4.86
C ASP A 36 10.65 -3.85 4.76
N ALA A 37 10.67 -2.58 5.19
CA ALA A 37 11.88 -1.77 5.15
C ALA A 37 13.06 -2.39 5.93
N PRO A 38 12.89 -3.00 7.12
CA PRO A 38 13.96 -3.67 7.83
C PRO A 38 14.60 -4.81 7.03
N ASN A 39 13.84 -5.51 6.21
CA ASN A 39 14.34 -6.60 5.37
C ASN A 39 15.35 -6.11 4.32
N ALA A 40 15.11 -4.92 3.76
CA ALA A 40 15.97 -4.33 2.75
C ALA A 40 17.35 -3.92 3.30
N ILE A 41 17.43 -3.51 4.57
CA ILE A 41 18.68 -3.05 5.20
C ILE A 41 19.32 -4.09 6.12
N ALA A 42 18.67 -5.24 6.35
CA ALA A 42 19.10 -6.24 7.32
C ALA A 42 20.55 -6.70 7.10
N THR A 43 20.95 -6.92 5.86
CA THR A 43 22.32 -7.34 5.51
C THR A 43 23.35 -6.26 5.79
N CYS A 44 23.04 -4.99 5.47
CA CYS A 44 23.95 -3.88 5.73
C CYS A 44 24.18 -3.68 7.23
N VAL A 45 23.12 -3.83 8.02
CA VAL A 45 23.18 -3.68 9.49
C VAL A 45 23.88 -4.88 10.13
N SER A 46 23.57 -6.11 9.72
CA SER A 46 24.13 -7.33 10.29
C SER A 46 25.63 -7.49 10.01
N THR A 47 26.08 -7.06 8.83
CA THR A 47 27.51 -7.07 8.44
C THR A 47 28.29 -5.86 8.98
N ARG A 48 27.61 -4.91 9.64
CA ARG A 48 28.18 -3.65 10.12
C ARG A 48 28.90 -2.86 9.02
N SER A 49 28.46 -3.00 7.78
CA SER A 49 28.99 -2.24 6.64
C SER A 49 28.54 -0.79 6.64
N MET A 50 27.44 -0.48 7.38
CA MET A 50 26.86 0.85 7.50
C MET A 50 26.18 1.00 8.85
N ASP A 51 26.19 2.21 9.39
CA ASP A 51 25.44 2.55 10.60
C ASP A 51 23.94 2.43 10.37
N VAL A 52 23.19 1.97 11.39
CA VAL A 52 21.75 1.70 11.31
C VAL A 52 20.97 2.94 10.87
N GLU A 53 21.30 4.12 11.44
CA GLU A 53 20.62 5.38 11.12
C GLU A 53 20.83 5.77 9.65
N LEU A 54 22.06 5.63 9.17
CA LEU A 54 22.38 5.94 7.77
C LEU A 54 21.71 4.95 6.81
N ALA A 55 21.63 3.66 7.17
CA ALA A 55 20.93 2.65 6.38
C ALA A 55 19.43 2.96 6.25
N ILE A 56 18.79 3.41 7.36
CA ILE A 56 17.36 3.81 7.35
C ILE A 56 17.13 5.02 6.45
N ILE A 57 17.95 6.05 6.59
CA ILE A 57 17.82 7.27 5.78
C ILE A 57 18.03 6.94 4.29
N MET A 58 19.06 6.16 3.98
CA MET A 58 19.33 5.71 2.61
C MET A 58 18.15 4.93 2.04
N ALA A 59 17.60 3.98 2.79
CA ALA A 59 16.43 3.19 2.37
C ALA A 59 15.21 4.09 2.12
N ALA A 60 14.94 5.04 3.00
CA ALA A 60 13.82 5.98 2.85
C ALA A 60 13.98 6.85 1.59
N VAL A 61 15.15 7.40 1.35
CA VAL A 61 15.44 8.23 0.16
C VAL A 61 15.34 7.40 -1.12
N CYS A 62 15.93 6.20 -1.14
CA CYS A 62 15.88 5.32 -2.31
C CYS A 62 14.46 4.84 -2.62
N ASN A 63 13.67 4.48 -1.60
CA ASN A 63 12.27 4.11 -1.78
C ASN A 63 11.44 5.28 -2.33
N PHE A 64 11.59 6.47 -1.75
CA PHE A 64 10.90 7.65 -2.25
C PHE A 64 11.25 7.96 -3.71
N ALA A 65 12.55 7.98 -4.03
CA ALA A 65 13.02 8.20 -5.39
C ALA A 65 12.52 7.10 -6.35
N GLY A 66 12.54 5.84 -5.93
CA GLY A 66 12.05 4.71 -6.70
C GLY A 66 10.55 4.84 -7.04
N VAL A 67 9.73 5.17 -6.05
CA VAL A 67 8.29 5.39 -6.25
C VAL A 67 8.05 6.55 -7.21
N MET A 68 8.75 7.68 -7.03
CA MET A 68 8.62 8.84 -7.92
C MET A 68 8.97 8.49 -9.38
N VAL A 69 10.11 7.85 -9.59
CA VAL A 69 10.56 7.46 -10.93
C VAL A 69 9.60 6.45 -11.56
N MET A 70 9.24 5.40 -10.82
CA MET A 70 8.35 4.34 -11.35
C MET A 70 6.96 4.87 -11.65
N THR A 71 6.42 5.77 -10.85
CA THR A 71 5.10 6.39 -11.12
C THR A 71 5.13 7.24 -12.40
N MET A 72 6.25 7.91 -12.69
CA MET A 72 6.41 8.70 -13.91
C MET A 72 6.63 7.84 -15.15
N VAL A 73 7.35 6.72 -15.02
CA VAL A 73 7.74 5.87 -16.16
C VAL A 73 6.67 4.82 -16.49
N ASN A 74 6.03 4.25 -15.48
CA ASN A 74 5.13 3.12 -15.69
C ASN A 74 3.99 3.07 -14.67
N SER A 75 2.79 3.40 -15.12
CA SER A 75 1.56 3.32 -14.32
C SER A 75 0.83 1.95 -14.42
N THR A 76 1.44 0.95 -15.07
CA THR A 76 0.79 -0.35 -15.32
C THR A 76 0.32 -1.04 -14.05
N VAL A 77 1.08 -0.98 -12.96
CA VAL A 77 0.69 -1.58 -11.67
C VAL A 77 -0.59 -0.93 -11.12
N ALA A 78 -0.67 0.41 -11.16
CA ALA A 78 -1.87 1.13 -10.74
C ALA A 78 -3.08 0.77 -11.61
N MET A 79 -2.90 0.65 -12.92
CA MET A 79 -3.97 0.23 -13.84
C MET A 79 -4.41 -1.22 -13.58
N THR A 80 -3.48 -2.13 -13.29
CA THR A 80 -3.80 -3.52 -12.96
C THR A 80 -4.66 -3.59 -11.70
N ILE A 81 -4.28 -2.89 -10.63
CA ILE A 81 -5.05 -2.82 -9.38
C ILE A 81 -6.44 -2.22 -9.64
N THR A 82 -6.52 -1.15 -10.43
CA THR A 82 -7.80 -0.53 -10.79
C THR A 82 -8.71 -1.51 -11.55
N ASN A 83 -8.16 -2.31 -12.44
CA ASN A 83 -8.91 -3.32 -13.18
C ASN A 83 -9.39 -4.48 -12.29
N MET A 84 -8.60 -4.85 -11.27
CA MET A 84 -9.01 -5.87 -10.28
C MET A 84 -10.17 -5.41 -9.39
N VAL A 85 -10.31 -4.11 -9.17
CA VAL A 85 -11.37 -3.51 -8.35
C VAL A 85 -12.60 -3.10 -9.18
N ASN A 86 -12.60 -3.34 -10.48
CA ASN A 86 -13.71 -2.99 -11.37
C ASN A 86 -14.85 -4.03 -11.30
N PHE A 87 -15.79 -3.81 -10.40
CA PHE A 87 -16.97 -4.68 -10.17
C PHE A 87 -18.17 -4.29 -11.05
N GLY A 88 -17.99 -4.21 -12.36
CA GLY A 88 -19.12 -4.08 -13.29
C GLY A 88 -19.92 -2.77 -13.21
N GLY A 89 -19.31 -1.67 -12.77
CA GLY A 89 -19.90 -0.33 -12.84
C GLY A 89 -20.58 0.16 -11.56
N ASP A 90 -20.64 -0.64 -10.50
CA ASP A 90 -21.19 -0.22 -9.20
C ASP A 90 -20.07 0.32 -8.29
N ASN A 91 -19.78 1.61 -8.42
CA ASN A 91 -18.70 2.27 -7.68
C ASN A 91 -18.80 2.13 -6.16
N HIS A 92 -20.02 2.00 -5.62
CA HIS A 92 -20.21 1.87 -4.18
C HIS A 92 -19.79 0.48 -3.68
N ARG A 93 -20.12 -0.57 -4.41
CA ARG A 93 -19.68 -1.95 -4.10
C ARG A 93 -18.17 -2.08 -4.25
N ALA A 94 -17.59 -1.51 -5.30
CA ALA A 94 -16.16 -1.49 -5.53
C ALA A 94 -15.40 -0.85 -4.36
N LEU A 95 -15.90 0.29 -3.83
CA LEU A 95 -15.30 0.94 -2.67
C LEU A 95 -15.40 0.11 -1.39
N ILE A 96 -16.55 -0.54 -1.14
CA ILE A 96 -16.72 -1.40 0.03
C ILE A 96 -15.76 -2.59 -0.04
N ALA A 97 -15.69 -3.26 -1.19
CA ALA A 97 -14.78 -4.38 -1.40
C ALA A 97 -13.31 -3.96 -1.23
N LEU A 98 -12.94 -2.80 -1.75
CA LEU A 98 -11.60 -2.24 -1.57
C LEU A 98 -11.30 -1.94 -0.10
N CYS A 99 -12.24 -1.34 0.64
CA CYS A 99 -12.08 -1.09 2.07
C CYS A 99 -11.91 -2.40 2.85
N ALA A 100 -12.69 -3.43 2.54
CA ALA A 100 -12.59 -4.74 3.18
C ALA A 100 -11.23 -5.41 2.90
N ALA A 101 -10.77 -5.36 1.64
CA ALA A 101 -9.46 -5.86 1.26
C ALA A 101 -8.32 -5.13 1.98
N LEU A 102 -8.32 -3.79 1.98
CA LEU A 102 -7.30 -2.98 2.64
C LEU A 102 -7.27 -3.24 4.15
N PHE A 103 -8.44 -3.35 4.78
CA PHE A 103 -8.52 -3.68 6.20
C PHE A 103 -7.95 -5.08 6.49
N ALA A 104 -8.28 -6.08 5.68
CA ALA A 104 -7.76 -7.44 5.83
C ALA A 104 -6.23 -7.47 5.67
N ILE A 105 -5.66 -6.70 4.73
CA ILE A 105 -4.22 -6.59 4.51
C ILE A 105 -3.54 -6.01 5.75
N VAL A 106 -4.05 -4.89 6.28
CA VAL A 106 -3.48 -4.26 7.49
C VAL A 106 -3.56 -5.22 8.68
N ALA A 107 -4.71 -5.84 8.90
CA ALA A 107 -4.90 -6.80 10.00
C ALA A 107 -3.93 -7.98 9.89
N TRP A 108 -3.81 -8.56 8.69
CA TRP A 108 -2.88 -9.66 8.43
C TRP A 108 -1.42 -9.24 8.65
N ALA A 109 -1.00 -8.10 8.12
CA ALA A 109 0.37 -7.64 8.24
C ALA A 109 0.76 -7.38 9.70
N VAL A 110 -0.12 -6.76 10.49
CA VAL A 110 0.11 -6.52 11.92
C VAL A 110 0.15 -7.83 12.71
N LEU A 111 -0.76 -8.77 12.44
CA LEU A 111 -0.76 -10.08 13.09
C LEU A 111 0.49 -10.88 12.75
N ALA A 112 0.86 -10.91 11.47
CA ALA A 112 2.04 -11.61 11.02
C ALA A 112 3.33 -11.04 11.65
N TRP A 113 3.42 -9.72 11.73
CA TRP A 113 4.52 -9.05 12.44
C TRP A 113 4.53 -9.42 13.94
N TYR A 114 3.37 -9.41 14.60
CA TYR A 114 3.27 -9.76 16.02
C TYR A 114 3.70 -11.20 16.30
N PHE A 115 3.35 -12.14 15.43
CA PHE A 115 3.73 -13.55 15.56
C PHE A 115 5.09 -13.89 14.95
N GLY A 116 5.78 -12.94 14.33
CA GLY A 116 7.07 -13.15 13.67
C GLY A 116 6.98 -14.03 12.43
N ILE A 117 5.83 -14.04 11.75
CA ILE A 117 5.63 -14.81 10.52
C ILE A 117 6.09 -13.97 9.33
N PRO A 118 7.07 -14.43 8.53
CA PRO A 118 7.49 -13.71 7.34
C PRO A 118 6.36 -13.69 6.31
N THR A 119 5.96 -12.50 5.89
CA THR A 119 4.89 -12.30 4.91
C THR A 119 5.35 -11.41 3.76
N SER A 120 4.66 -11.50 2.63
CA SER A 120 4.81 -10.60 1.51
C SER A 120 3.55 -9.77 1.37
N GLU A 121 3.70 -8.47 1.43
CA GLU A 121 2.63 -7.48 1.24
C GLU A 121 1.95 -7.63 -0.13
N SER A 122 2.73 -7.93 -1.18
CA SER A 122 2.19 -8.16 -2.52
C SER A 122 1.25 -9.36 -2.57
N HIS A 123 1.61 -10.46 -1.88
CA HIS A 123 0.72 -11.62 -1.78
C HIS A 123 -0.53 -11.31 -0.95
N ALA A 124 -0.38 -10.57 0.15
CA ALA A 124 -1.51 -10.13 0.97
C ALA A 124 -2.48 -9.23 0.17
N LEU A 125 -1.95 -8.32 -0.64
CA LEU A 125 -2.74 -7.45 -1.52
C LEU A 125 -3.55 -8.26 -2.54
N ILE A 126 -2.90 -9.18 -3.25
CA ILE A 126 -3.57 -10.03 -4.24
C ILE A 126 -4.63 -10.91 -3.56
N ALA A 127 -4.31 -11.53 -2.44
CA ALA A 127 -5.25 -12.37 -1.71
C ALA A 127 -6.44 -11.57 -1.17
N GLY A 128 -6.20 -10.38 -0.60
CA GLY A 128 -7.24 -9.51 -0.09
C GLY A 128 -8.19 -9.01 -1.17
N LEU A 129 -7.65 -8.56 -2.31
CA LEU A 129 -8.46 -8.11 -3.45
C LEU A 129 -9.23 -9.27 -4.10
N SER A 130 -8.58 -10.43 -4.28
CA SER A 130 -9.23 -11.61 -4.84
C SER A 130 -10.34 -12.13 -3.91
N GLY A 131 -10.11 -12.17 -2.60
CA GLY A 131 -11.11 -12.55 -1.62
C GLY A 131 -12.32 -11.61 -1.61
N ALA A 132 -12.08 -10.31 -1.67
CA ALA A 132 -13.15 -9.32 -1.76
C ALA A 132 -13.93 -9.37 -3.09
N ALA A 133 -13.28 -9.82 -4.17
CA ALA A 133 -13.93 -9.98 -5.47
C ALA A 133 -14.81 -11.26 -5.57
N ILE A 134 -14.53 -12.26 -4.75
CA ILE A 134 -15.29 -13.54 -4.71
C ILE A 134 -16.50 -13.42 -3.78
N ALA A 135 -16.43 -12.58 -2.75
CA ALA A 135 -17.50 -12.37 -1.77
C ALA A 135 -18.65 -11.54 -2.33
#